data_cd36584cecea2eeccbf2abab92de4d84
#
_entry.id   cd36584cecea2eeccbf2abab92de4d84
#
_cell.length_a   1.000
_cell.length_b   1.000
_cell.length_c   1.000
_cell.angle_alpha   90.00
_cell.angle_beta   90.00
_cell.angle_gamma   90.00
#
_symmetry.space_group_name_H-M   'P 1'
#
loop_
_entity.id
_entity.type
_entity.pdbx_description
1 polymer ?
#
loop_
_entity_poly.entity_id
_entity_poly.type
_entity_poly.pdbx_seq_one_letter_code
_entity_poly.pdbx_strand_id
1 'polypeptide(L)'
;MSNPTHLRRYGRAGIALTMCFAFLAVPVAAQAAHVGLGTAGAFVVLGGSAVTNTGPSVLNGDLGVTPGTSPTGFPPGVVNGTTHDKDAVAGQAQSDLTTAYNAAAGQQPTTNLTGTDLGGLTLTPGVYRFSSSAQLTGLLTLDGGGDPNAEFIFQIGSTLTTASNSSVVLINSASPCNVYWQMGSSATLGTDTAFQGNLLAFTSITLNTRASVIGRALARNGAVTLDTNRLDGSGCGTNTTPTAPGTSPAGSAPPTPPASPAARPPASVPAVTRKGRATMRRAPRGSCTAGFRARVGGRLIKRVVFRMDGKRIANRTKSPFQVFVRGSAGSHKVTARVTFKDATRAKTLTLRYRVCAAALLRPRRGPSPFTG
;
A
#
# COMPACT_ATOMS: atom_id res chain seq x y z
N MET A 1 7.83 91.35 -50.21
CA MET A 1 8.73 90.50 -50.86
C MET A 1 9.27 89.62 -49.70
N SER A 2 8.58 88.65 -49.33
CA SER A 2 8.75 87.98 -48.03
C SER A 2 9.02 86.50 -48.26
N ASN A 3 10.05 86.03 -47.65
CA ASN A 3 10.49 84.67 -47.75
C ASN A 3 10.09 83.95 -46.44
N PRO A 4 9.41 82.80 -46.46
CA PRO A 4 9.11 82.06 -45.23
C PRO A 4 10.11 80.91 -44.97
N THR A 5 10.57 80.85 -43.78
CA THR A 5 11.50 79.91 -43.18
C THR A 5 10.86 78.55 -42.97
N HIS A 6 11.51 77.51 -43.49
CA HIS A 6 11.11 76.08 -43.20
C HIS A 6 11.67 75.58 -41.88
N LEU A 7 10.83 75.28 -40.95
CA LEU A 7 11.16 74.54 -39.71
C LEU A 7 11.07 73.01 -39.94
N ARG A 8 12.20 72.36 -39.97
CA ARG A 8 12.30 70.86 -39.91
C ARG A 8 12.00 70.38 -38.55
N ARG A 9 10.91 69.61 -38.40
CA ARG A 9 10.64 68.80 -37.24
C ARG A 9 11.34 67.45 -37.35
N TYR A 10 12.28 67.16 -36.44
CA TYR A 10 12.86 65.82 -36.25
C TYR A 10 11.89 64.96 -35.48
N GLY A 11 11.30 63.95 -36.13
CA GLY A 11 10.53 62.90 -35.48
C GLY A 11 11.46 61.93 -34.75
N ARG A 12 11.30 61.78 -33.42
CA ARG A 12 11.94 60.71 -32.64
C ARG A 12 11.15 59.42 -32.89
N ALA A 13 11.73 58.49 -33.62
CA ALA A 13 11.25 57.11 -33.73
C ALA A 13 11.61 56.38 -32.42
N GLY A 14 10.64 56.17 -31.56
CA GLY A 14 10.76 55.29 -30.39
C GLY A 14 10.66 53.84 -30.86
N ILE A 15 11.75 53.09 -30.78
CA ILE A 15 11.73 51.62 -30.95
C ILE A 15 11.16 50.99 -29.68
N ALA A 16 9.89 50.57 -29.72
CA ALA A 16 9.30 49.76 -28.70
C ALA A 16 9.80 48.32 -28.84
N LEU A 17 10.74 47.92 -27.98
CA LEU A 17 11.24 46.55 -27.87
C LEU A 17 10.19 45.69 -27.12
N THR A 18 9.32 45.01 -27.85
CA THR A 18 8.32 44.09 -27.32
C THR A 18 9.05 42.82 -26.91
N MET A 19 9.33 42.68 -25.62
CA MET A 19 9.91 41.46 -25.02
C MET A 19 8.81 40.39 -24.93
N CYS A 20 8.72 39.48 -25.92
CA CYS A 20 7.89 38.28 -25.85
C CYS A 20 8.47 37.32 -24.79
N PHE A 21 7.90 37.32 -23.60
CA PHE A 21 8.12 36.24 -22.62
C PHE A 21 7.41 34.99 -23.15
N ALA A 22 8.16 34.09 -23.75
CA ALA A 22 7.70 32.72 -24.01
C ALA A 22 7.57 32.01 -22.65
N PHE A 23 6.35 31.90 -22.11
CA PHE A 23 6.03 31.01 -21.01
C PHE A 23 6.22 29.57 -21.51
N LEU A 24 7.34 28.96 -21.14
CA LEU A 24 7.52 27.51 -21.23
C LEU A 24 6.52 26.89 -20.24
N ALA A 25 5.37 26.43 -20.73
CA ALA A 25 4.43 25.62 -19.99
C ALA A 25 5.13 24.29 -19.69
N VAL A 26 5.69 24.15 -18.48
CA VAL A 26 6.13 22.86 -17.96
C VAL A 26 4.87 22.02 -17.80
N PRO A 27 4.75 20.83 -18.43
CA PRO A 27 3.61 19.98 -18.22
C PRO A 27 3.59 19.56 -16.74
N VAL A 28 2.64 20.07 -15.99
CA VAL A 28 2.33 19.55 -14.64
C VAL A 28 1.84 18.12 -14.87
N ALA A 29 2.61 17.13 -14.42
CA ALA A 29 2.16 15.76 -14.41
C ALA A 29 0.83 15.72 -13.63
N ALA A 30 -0.24 15.30 -14.30
CA ALA A 30 -1.54 15.14 -13.67
C ALA A 30 -1.38 14.04 -12.59
N GLN A 31 -1.32 14.44 -11.33
CA GLN A 31 -1.36 13.50 -10.22
C GLN A 31 -2.76 12.89 -10.16
N ALA A 32 -2.81 11.59 -9.86
CA ALA A 32 -4.08 10.90 -9.64
C ALA A 32 -4.83 11.61 -8.50
N ALA A 33 -6.13 11.85 -8.67
CA ALA A 33 -6.94 12.41 -7.61
C ALA A 33 -7.14 11.35 -6.52
N HIS A 34 -7.02 11.74 -5.26
CA HIS A 34 -7.08 10.84 -4.11
C HIS A 34 -8.34 9.97 -4.09
N VAL A 35 -8.17 8.64 -3.94
CA VAL A 35 -9.27 7.67 -3.83
C VAL A 35 -9.62 7.49 -2.36
N GLY A 36 -10.65 8.20 -1.89
CA GLY A 36 -11.14 8.07 -0.52
C GLY A 36 -11.99 6.79 -0.35
N LEU A 37 -11.63 5.93 0.61
CA LEU A 37 -12.41 4.72 0.93
C LEU A 37 -13.58 4.99 1.88
N GLY A 38 -13.71 6.18 2.46
CA GLY A 38 -14.75 6.48 3.43
C GLY A 38 -14.78 5.45 4.58
N THR A 39 -15.96 5.03 4.99
CA THR A 39 -16.14 4.03 6.06
C THR A 39 -15.64 2.63 5.66
N ALA A 40 -15.54 2.31 4.34
CA ALA A 40 -14.92 1.07 3.88
C ALA A 40 -13.42 0.97 4.26
N GLY A 41 -12.80 2.08 4.62
CA GLY A 41 -11.43 2.15 5.09
C GLY A 41 -11.18 1.44 6.43
N ALA A 42 -12.19 1.15 7.25
CA ALA A 42 -12.06 0.38 8.47
C ALA A 42 -11.97 -1.14 8.22
N PHE A 43 -12.54 -1.59 7.09
CA PHE A 43 -12.64 -3.00 6.76
C PHE A 43 -11.38 -3.52 6.08
N VAL A 44 -10.87 -4.65 6.53
CA VAL A 44 -9.82 -5.41 5.81
C VAL A 44 -10.43 -6.42 4.86
N VAL A 45 -11.67 -6.87 5.15
CA VAL A 45 -12.47 -7.72 4.29
C VAL A 45 -13.88 -7.20 4.26
N LEU A 46 -14.42 -6.94 3.06
CA LEU A 46 -15.82 -6.58 2.86
C LEU A 46 -16.36 -7.35 1.65
N GLY A 47 -17.39 -8.16 1.88
CA GLY A 47 -18.06 -8.94 0.85
C GLY A 47 -19.45 -8.40 0.51
N GLY A 48 -19.83 -8.44 -0.77
CA GLY A 48 -21.20 -8.12 -1.22
C GLY A 48 -22.15 -9.29 -1.01
N SER A 49 -21.73 -10.50 -1.39
CA SER A 49 -22.60 -11.69 -1.34
C SER A 49 -22.26 -12.66 -0.20
N ALA A 50 -21.01 -12.81 0.15
CA ALA A 50 -20.53 -13.68 1.22
C ALA A 50 -19.08 -13.36 1.61
N VAL A 51 -18.67 -13.80 2.81
CA VAL A 51 -17.28 -13.98 3.17
C VAL A 51 -17.13 -15.41 3.69
N THR A 52 -16.25 -16.19 3.04
CA THR A 52 -15.99 -17.58 3.42
C THR A 52 -14.52 -17.76 3.73
N ASN A 53 -14.23 -18.51 4.78
CA ASN A 53 -12.87 -18.81 5.20
C ASN A 53 -12.65 -20.29 5.44
N THR A 54 -11.51 -20.79 4.98
CA THR A 54 -10.98 -22.11 5.32
C THR A 54 -9.64 -21.93 6.03
N GLY A 55 -9.46 -22.69 7.12
CA GLY A 55 -8.21 -22.64 7.89
C GLY A 55 -8.03 -21.39 8.77
N PRO A 56 -6.87 -21.27 9.44
CA PRO A 56 -6.62 -20.26 10.45
C PRO A 56 -6.20 -18.90 9.84
N SER A 57 -7.09 -18.29 9.07
CA SER A 57 -6.88 -16.91 8.59
C SER A 57 -6.88 -15.90 9.73
N VAL A 58 -6.12 -14.82 9.59
CA VAL A 58 -6.04 -13.73 10.59
C VAL A 58 -6.31 -12.39 9.90
N LEU A 59 -7.36 -11.73 10.35
CA LEU A 59 -7.79 -10.40 9.87
C LEU A 59 -7.46 -9.37 10.95
N ASN A 60 -6.62 -8.38 10.61
CA ASN A 60 -6.31 -7.24 11.48
C ASN A 60 -7.05 -6.00 10.97
N GLY A 61 -8.31 -5.87 11.35
CA GLY A 61 -9.28 -4.85 10.99
C GLY A 61 -10.67 -5.47 10.88
N ASP A 62 -11.66 -4.70 10.47
CA ASP A 62 -13.04 -5.12 10.48
C ASP A 62 -13.37 -6.08 9.33
N LEU A 63 -14.31 -6.98 9.59
CA LEU A 63 -14.91 -7.91 8.64
C LEU A 63 -16.36 -7.50 8.39
N GLY A 64 -16.76 -7.35 7.13
CA GLY A 64 -18.13 -7.01 6.79
C GLY A 64 -18.72 -7.84 5.65
N VAL A 65 -20.03 -8.03 5.68
CA VAL A 65 -20.82 -8.56 4.57
C VAL A 65 -22.17 -7.90 4.51
N THR A 66 -22.58 -7.45 3.33
CA THR A 66 -23.93 -6.95 3.05
C THR A 66 -24.12 -6.80 1.54
N PRO A 67 -25.32 -7.07 0.97
CA PRO A 67 -26.54 -7.61 1.59
C PRO A 67 -26.51 -9.15 1.78
N GLY A 68 -25.40 -9.80 1.46
CA GLY A 68 -25.25 -11.24 1.33
C GLY A 68 -25.43 -12.06 2.61
N THR A 69 -24.86 -13.27 2.60
CA THR A 69 -24.97 -14.20 3.74
C THR A 69 -23.91 -13.92 4.79
N SER A 70 -24.19 -14.26 6.05
CA SER A 70 -23.27 -14.11 7.16
C SER A 70 -21.90 -14.74 6.90
N PRO A 71 -20.80 -14.18 7.45
CA PRO A 71 -19.47 -14.74 7.31
C PRO A 71 -19.39 -16.16 7.87
N THR A 72 -18.64 -17.03 7.19
CA THR A 72 -18.43 -18.42 7.62
C THR A 72 -16.94 -18.74 7.76
N GLY A 73 -16.60 -19.73 8.62
CA GLY A 73 -15.22 -20.14 8.85
C GLY A 73 -14.47 -19.27 9.88
N PHE A 74 -15.21 -18.56 10.72
CA PHE A 74 -14.67 -17.79 11.84
C PHE A 74 -15.38 -18.23 13.15
N PRO A 75 -14.81 -19.24 13.90
CA PRO A 75 -13.52 -19.91 13.76
C PRO A 75 -13.46 -20.94 12.58
N PRO A 76 -12.24 -21.45 12.16
CA PRO A 76 -10.92 -21.23 12.81
C PRO A 76 -10.26 -19.89 12.43
N GLY A 77 -10.83 -19.11 11.52
CA GLY A 77 -10.36 -17.75 11.26
C GLY A 77 -10.51 -16.86 12.50
N VAL A 78 -9.64 -15.83 12.61
CA VAL A 78 -9.64 -14.86 13.70
C VAL A 78 -9.79 -13.46 13.14
N VAL A 79 -10.74 -12.71 13.68
CA VAL A 79 -10.95 -11.28 13.37
C VAL A 79 -10.47 -10.45 14.56
N ASN A 80 -9.40 -9.65 14.35
CA ASN A 80 -8.90 -8.68 15.31
C ASN A 80 -9.50 -7.28 15.00
N GLY A 81 -10.80 -7.22 14.95
CA GLY A 81 -11.65 -6.07 14.64
C GLY A 81 -13.09 -6.43 14.93
N THR A 82 -14.03 -5.65 14.43
CA THR A 82 -15.47 -5.90 14.55
C THR A 82 -15.98 -6.67 13.34
N THR A 83 -16.92 -7.59 13.58
CA THR A 83 -17.64 -8.27 12.50
C THR A 83 -18.99 -7.58 12.30
N HIS A 84 -19.23 -7.09 11.10
CA HIS A 84 -20.45 -6.40 10.66
C HIS A 84 -21.23 -7.30 9.71
N ASP A 85 -22.25 -7.94 10.22
CA ASP A 85 -23.10 -8.86 9.46
C ASP A 85 -24.41 -8.17 9.09
N LYS A 86 -24.51 -7.68 7.88
CA LYS A 86 -25.70 -7.03 7.30
C LYS A 86 -26.22 -5.83 8.11
N ASP A 87 -25.36 -5.22 8.92
CA ASP A 87 -25.71 -4.05 9.69
C ASP A 87 -25.55 -2.74 8.89
N ALA A 88 -25.99 -1.64 9.48
CA ALA A 88 -25.93 -0.32 8.85
C ALA A 88 -24.48 0.13 8.55
N VAL A 89 -23.50 -0.31 9.37
CA VAL A 89 -22.09 0.02 9.18
C VAL A 89 -21.54 -0.66 7.94
N ALA A 90 -21.81 -1.96 7.76
CA ALA A 90 -21.47 -2.69 6.54
C ALA A 90 -22.18 -2.10 5.32
N GLY A 91 -23.46 -1.68 5.47
CA GLY A 91 -24.26 -1.04 4.41
C GLY A 91 -23.62 0.27 3.93
N GLN A 92 -23.20 1.14 4.85
CA GLN A 92 -22.52 2.38 4.52
C GLN A 92 -21.15 2.10 3.89
N ALA A 93 -20.40 1.13 4.40
CA ALA A 93 -19.11 0.73 3.84
C ALA A 93 -19.23 0.24 2.38
N GLN A 94 -20.29 -0.49 2.01
CA GLN A 94 -20.52 -0.90 0.61
C GLN A 94 -20.88 0.28 -0.29
N SER A 95 -21.60 1.28 0.23
CA SER A 95 -21.87 2.52 -0.48
C SER A 95 -20.57 3.30 -0.74
N ASP A 96 -19.73 3.45 0.29
CA ASP A 96 -18.45 4.15 0.19
C ASP A 96 -17.47 3.39 -0.71
N LEU A 97 -17.43 2.05 -0.63
CA LEU A 97 -16.68 1.21 -1.56
C LEU A 97 -17.12 1.44 -3.02
N THR A 98 -18.42 1.58 -3.26
CA THR A 98 -18.93 1.88 -4.60
C THR A 98 -18.42 3.23 -5.10
N THR A 99 -18.42 4.24 -4.24
CA THR A 99 -17.90 5.57 -4.54
C THR A 99 -16.40 5.51 -4.84
N ALA A 100 -15.60 4.85 -3.98
CA ALA A 100 -14.16 4.68 -4.16
C ALA A 100 -13.82 3.90 -5.44
N TYR A 101 -14.56 2.82 -5.72
CA TYR A 101 -14.41 2.04 -6.95
C TYR A 101 -14.63 2.91 -8.19
N ASN A 102 -15.70 3.70 -8.22
CA ASN A 102 -16.02 4.58 -9.34
C ASN A 102 -14.97 5.72 -9.47
N ALA A 103 -14.50 6.26 -8.34
CA ALA A 103 -13.44 7.26 -8.34
C ALA A 103 -12.15 6.71 -8.94
N ALA A 104 -11.73 5.50 -8.54
CA ALA A 104 -10.55 4.84 -9.11
C ALA A 104 -10.72 4.53 -10.61
N ALA A 105 -11.90 4.05 -11.03
CA ALA A 105 -12.21 3.74 -12.44
C ALA A 105 -12.28 5.00 -13.32
N GLY A 106 -12.65 6.16 -12.75
CA GLY A 106 -12.81 7.43 -13.47
C GLY A 106 -11.52 8.24 -13.64
N GLN A 107 -10.40 7.82 -13.02
CA GLN A 107 -9.12 8.51 -13.19
C GLN A 107 -8.61 8.41 -14.62
N GLN A 108 -7.94 9.48 -15.10
CA GLN A 108 -7.34 9.45 -16.43
C GLN A 108 -6.07 8.57 -16.44
N PRO A 109 -6.02 7.53 -17.28
CA PRO A 109 -4.83 6.68 -17.34
C PRO A 109 -3.60 7.45 -17.82
N THR A 110 -2.49 7.30 -17.10
CA THR A 110 -1.18 7.84 -17.50
C THR A 110 -0.40 6.84 -18.35
N THR A 111 -0.64 5.52 -18.15
CA THR A 111 0.08 4.47 -18.84
C THR A 111 -0.85 3.30 -19.15
N ASN A 112 -0.76 2.80 -20.39
CA ASN A 112 -1.48 1.59 -20.81
C ASN A 112 -0.54 0.37 -20.71
N LEU A 113 -0.89 -0.61 -19.89
CA LEU A 113 -0.15 -1.87 -19.68
C LEU A 113 -0.92 -3.09 -20.17
N THR A 114 -1.92 -2.91 -21.05
CA THR A 114 -2.71 -4.01 -21.60
C THR A 114 -1.81 -5.07 -22.25
N GLY A 115 -1.95 -6.33 -21.82
CA GLY A 115 -1.15 -7.45 -22.31
C GLY A 115 0.25 -7.59 -21.68
N THR A 116 0.63 -6.68 -20.79
CA THR A 116 1.92 -6.73 -20.09
C THR A 116 1.76 -7.45 -18.74
N ASP A 117 2.66 -8.37 -18.41
CA ASP A 117 2.78 -8.93 -17.06
C ASP A 117 3.43 -7.88 -16.14
N LEU A 118 2.85 -7.68 -14.97
CA LEU A 118 3.36 -6.76 -13.96
C LEU A 118 4.67 -7.25 -13.32
N GLY A 119 4.99 -8.53 -13.45
CA GLY A 119 6.20 -9.12 -12.88
C GLY A 119 7.49 -8.54 -13.48
N GLY A 120 8.42 -8.19 -12.61
CA GLY A 120 9.71 -7.58 -13.00
C GLY A 120 9.65 -6.08 -13.21
N LEU A 121 8.45 -5.45 -13.22
CA LEU A 121 8.33 -4.01 -13.41
C LEU A 121 8.67 -3.23 -12.12
N THR A 122 9.20 -2.03 -12.32
CA THR A 122 9.25 -0.97 -11.30
C THR A 122 8.43 0.20 -11.83
N LEU A 123 7.37 0.55 -11.10
CA LEU A 123 6.42 1.58 -11.50
C LEU A 123 6.50 2.77 -10.53
N THR A 124 6.33 3.98 -11.08
CA THR A 124 6.24 5.24 -10.34
C THR A 124 4.77 5.61 -10.07
N PRO A 125 4.46 6.64 -9.27
CA PRO A 125 3.08 7.08 -9.05
C PRO A 125 2.34 7.37 -10.35
N GLY A 126 1.08 6.94 -10.43
CA GLY A 126 0.27 7.14 -11.64
C GLY A 126 -0.91 6.20 -11.77
N VAL A 127 -1.61 6.33 -12.90
CA VAL A 127 -2.80 5.54 -13.25
C VAL A 127 -2.47 4.59 -14.38
N TYR A 128 -2.52 3.29 -14.10
CA TYR A 128 -2.16 2.21 -15.02
C TYR A 128 -3.40 1.49 -15.51
N ARG A 129 -3.58 1.43 -16.82
CA ARG A 129 -4.77 0.83 -17.45
C ARG A 129 -4.45 -0.50 -18.09
N PHE A 130 -5.33 -1.47 -17.86
CA PHE A 130 -5.46 -2.72 -18.60
C PHE A 130 -6.88 -2.77 -19.18
N SER A 131 -7.04 -2.81 -20.51
CA SER A 131 -8.36 -2.92 -21.14
C SER A 131 -8.99 -4.31 -20.97
N SER A 132 -8.20 -5.30 -20.55
CA SER A 132 -8.58 -6.68 -20.26
C SER A 132 -8.10 -7.10 -18.88
N SER A 133 -7.77 -8.39 -18.70
CA SER A 133 -7.17 -8.91 -17.46
C SER A 133 -5.72 -8.44 -17.29
N ALA A 134 -5.30 -8.32 -16.03
CA ALA A 134 -3.92 -8.11 -15.63
C ALA A 134 -3.35 -9.36 -14.96
N GLN A 135 -2.06 -9.57 -15.12
CA GLN A 135 -1.34 -10.69 -14.51
C GLN A 135 -0.12 -10.17 -13.75
N LEU A 136 0.19 -10.83 -12.64
CA LEU A 136 1.41 -10.58 -11.88
C LEU A 136 2.14 -11.90 -11.67
N THR A 137 3.30 -12.06 -12.33
CA THR A 137 4.18 -13.23 -12.19
C THR A 137 5.49 -12.81 -11.54
N GLY A 138 5.68 -13.13 -10.26
CA GLY A 138 6.89 -12.78 -9.51
C GLY A 138 6.80 -11.42 -8.80
N LEU A 139 7.77 -10.53 -8.98
CA LEU A 139 7.91 -9.30 -8.20
C LEU A 139 7.48 -8.07 -8.98
N LEU A 140 6.53 -7.31 -8.44
CA LEU A 140 6.26 -5.92 -8.83
C LEU A 140 6.85 -4.97 -7.77
N THR A 141 7.55 -3.94 -8.20
CA THR A 141 8.05 -2.86 -7.33
C THR A 141 7.29 -1.58 -7.61
N LEU A 142 6.75 -0.94 -6.58
CA LEU A 142 6.14 0.39 -6.65
C LEU A 142 7.06 1.38 -5.91
N ASP A 143 7.58 2.34 -6.65
CA ASP A 143 8.54 3.34 -6.15
C ASP A 143 7.83 4.67 -5.95
N GLY A 144 7.67 5.11 -4.69
CA GLY A 144 7.00 6.36 -4.34
C GLY A 144 7.83 7.62 -4.60
N GLY A 145 9.07 7.50 -5.09
CA GLY A 145 9.92 8.66 -5.40
C GLY A 145 10.25 9.54 -4.18
N GLY A 146 10.03 9.05 -2.97
CA GLY A 146 10.20 9.81 -1.72
C GLY A 146 8.92 10.51 -1.23
N ASP A 147 7.85 10.51 -2.00
CA ASP A 147 6.56 11.09 -1.61
C ASP A 147 5.71 10.06 -0.83
N PRO A 148 5.36 10.34 0.46
CA PRO A 148 4.50 9.46 1.25
C PRO A 148 3.04 9.46 0.78
N ASN A 149 2.62 10.44 -0.05
CA ASN A 149 1.29 10.55 -0.62
C ASN A 149 1.21 10.01 -2.05
N ALA A 150 2.31 9.44 -2.56
CA ALA A 150 2.35 8.85 -3.90
C ALA A 150 1.22 7.83 -4.10
N GLU A 151 0.37 8.05 -5.10
CA GLU A 151 -0.74 7.15 -5.43
C GLU A 151 -0.45 6.29 -6.65
N PHE A 152 -0.89 5.03 -6.56
CA PHE A 152 -0.83 4.06 -7.65
C PHE A 152 -2.22 3.49 -7.87
N ILE A 153 -2.78 3.71 -9.04
CA ILE A 153 -4.12 3.23 -9.39
C ILE A 153 -4.01 2.28 -10.58
N PHE A 154 -4.46 1.04 -10.40
CA PHE A 154 -4.52 0.03 -11.45
C PHE A 154 -5.97 -0.15 -11.87
N GLN A 155 -6.31 0.30 -13.07
CA GLN A 155 -7.62 0.12 -13.69
C GLN A 155 -7.59 -1.13 -14.56
N ILE A 156 -8.20 -2.21 -14.10
CA ILE A 156 -8.18 -3.51 -14.76
C ILE A 156 -9.58 -3.81 -15.30
N GLY A 157 -9.73 -3.87 -16.62
CA GLY A 157 -11.02 -4.02 -17.29
C GLY A 157 -11.72 -5.34 -17.01
N SER A 158 -11.01 -6.38 -16.56
CA SER A 158 -11.57 -7.68 -16.20
C SER A 158 -10.98 -8.19 -14.88
N THR A 159 -10.12 -9.21 -14.90
CA THR A 159 -9.61 -9.90 -13.71
C THR A 159 -8.16 -9.55 -13.42
N LEU A 160 -7.80 -9.53 -12.13
CA LEU A 160 -6.41 -9.60 -11.67
C LEU A 160 -6.10 -11.03 -11.23
N THR A 161 -5.03 -11.62 -11.75
CA THR A 161 -4.54 -12.92 -11.29
C THR A 161 -3.06 -12.82 -10.94
N THR A 162 -2.68 -13.30 -9.76
CA THR A 162 -1.27 -13.44 -9.41
C THR A 162 -0.85 -14.90 -9.47
N ALA A 163 0.34 -15.16 -9.98
CA ALA A 163 0.96 -16.47 -9.86
C ALA A 163 1.34 -16.76 -8.40
N SER A 164 1.52 -18.04 -8.05
CA SER A 164 2.00 -18.43 -6.72
C SER A 164 3.36 -17.77 -6.41
N ASN A 165 3.58 -17.39 -5.14
CA ASN A 165 4.79 -16.72 -4.67
C ASN A 165 5.06 -15.35 -5.31
N SER A 166 4.09 -14.75 -5.98
CA SER A 166 4.20 -13.38 -6.47
C SER A 166 4.22 -12.37 -5.33
N SER A 167 4.76 -11.18 -5.57
CA SER A 167 4.83 -10.16 -4.53
C SER A 167 4.74 -8.74 -5.10
N VAL A 168 4.09 -7.86 -4.35
CA VAL A 168 4.16 -6.41 -4.53
C VAL A 168 5.04 -5.84 -3.44
N VAL A 169 6.04 -5.03 -3.81
CA VAL A 169 6.97 -4.40 -2.87
C VAL A 169 6.93 -2.89 -3.06
N LEU A 170 6.80 -2.17 -1.95
CA LEU A 170 6.78 -0.71 -1.92
C LEU A 170 8.15 -0.20 -1.46
N ILE A 171 8.69 0.79 -2.18
CA ILE A 171 9.97 1.43 -1.86
C ILE A 171 9.81 2.96 -1.87
N ASN A 172 10.81 3.66 -1.34
CA ASN A 172 10.90 5.13 -1.40
C ASN A 172 9.62 5.83 -0.99
N SER A 173 9.17 5.56 0.24
CA SER A 173 7.96 6.14 0.88
C SER A 173 6.61 5.69 0.31
N ALA A 174 6.52 4.88 -0.75
CA ALA A 174 5.25 4.35 -1.21
C ALA A 174 4.51 3.63 -0.07
N SER A 175 3.20 3.88 0.04
CA SER A 175 2.33 3.36 1.10
C SER A 175 1.30 2.38 0.53
N PRO A 176 1.04 1.23 1.18
CA PRO A 176 -0.02 0.32 0.73
C PRO A 176 -1.42 0.96 0.81
N CYS A 177 -1.57 2.04 1.58
CA CYS A 177 -2.82 2.78 1.74
C CYS A 177 -3.19 3.56 0.49
N ASN A 178 -2.19 3.93 -0.33
CA ASN A 178 -2.33 4.74 -1.53
C ASN A 178 -2.16 3.89 -2.81
N VAL A 179 -2.26 2.56 -2.71
CA VAL A 179 -2.27 1.64 -3.85
C VAL A 179 -3.67 1.07 -4.02
N TYR A 180 -4.28 1.31 -5.17
CA TYR A 180 -5.66 0.91 -5.48
C TYR A 180 -5.67 0.00 -6.71
N TRP A 181 -6.25 -1.18 -6.55
CA TRP A 181 -6.45 -2.17 -7.60
C TRP A 181 -7.93 -2.23 -7.91
N GLN A 182 -8.38 -1.51 -8.92
CA GLN A 182 -9.77 -1.53 -9.37
C GLN A 182 -9.93 -2.60 -10.45
N MET A 183 -10.77 -3.61 -10.23
CA MET A 183 -11.06 -4.69 -11.16
C MET A 183 -12.49 -4.63 -11.66
N GLY A 184 -12.68 -4.65 -12.99
CA GLY A 184 -13.98 -4.72 -13.64
C GLY A 184 -14.72 -6.05 -13.41
N SER A 185 -14.03 -7.06 -12.88
CA SER A 185 -14.59 -8.33 -12.45
C SER A 185 -14.00 -8.76 -11.12
N SER A 186 -13.10 -9.73 -11.09
CA SER A 186 -12.64 -10.42 -9.89
C SER A 186 -11.13 -10.35 -9.70
N ALA A 187 -10.65 -10.68 -8.50
CA ALA A 187 -9.25 -10.90 -8.23
C ALA A 187 -9.00 -12.31 -7.71
N THR A 188 -7.90 -12.94 -8.14
CA THR A 188 -7.39 -14.18 -7.57
C THR A 188 -5.93 -14.02 -7.21
N LEU A 189 -5.62 -14.08 -5.92
CA LEU A 189 -4.24 -14.10 -5.45
C LEU A 189 -3.79 -15.55 -5.32
N GLY A 190 -2.71 -15.90 -6.02
CA GLY A 190 -2.09 -17.23 -5.98
C GLY A 190 -1.52 -17.57 -4.61
N THR A 191 -1.30 -18.85 -4.38
CA THR A 191 -0.73 -19.40 -3.13
C THR A 191 0.56 -18.67 -2.75
N ASP A 192 0.72 -18.35 -1.44
CA ASP A 192 1.91 -17.65 -0.89
C ASP A 192 2.18 -16.27 -1.51
N THR A 193 1.21 -15.65 -2.19
CA THR A 193 1.33 -14.28 -2.70
C THR A 193 1.48 -13.29 -1.54
N ALA A 194 2.46 -12.39 -1.60
CA ALA A 194 2.63 -11.26 -0.67
C ALA A 194 2.17 -9.96 -1.34
N PHE A 195 0.93 -9.59 -1.15
CA PHE A 195 0.29 -8.49 -1.85
C PHE A 195 0.24 -7.21 -1.01
N GLN A 196 0.24 -6.05 -1.67
CA GLN A 196 0.10 -4.75 -1.00
C GLN A 196 -0.87 -3.86 -1.78
N GLY A 197 -1.72 -3.16 -1.01
CA GLY A 197 -2.73 -2.24 -1.52
C GLY A 197 -4.17 -2.68 -1.29
N ASN A 198 -5.09 -1.86 -1.77
CA ASN A 198 -6.53 -2.03 -1.60
C ASN A 198 -7.13 -2.66 -2.86
N LEU A 199 -7.64 -3.89 -2.75
CA LEU A 199 -8.33 -4.59 -3.83
C LEU A 199 -9.80 -4.14 -3.86
N LEU A 200 -10.23 -3.51 -4.94
CA LEU A 200 -11.59 -3.02 -5.17
C LEU A 200 -12.20 -3.82 -6.34
N ALA A 201 -12.81 -4.96 -6.04
CA ALA A 201 -13.36 -5.82 -7.08
C ALA A 201 -14.85 -5.53 -7.35
N PHE A 202 -15.23 -5.49 -8.62
CA PHE A 202 -16.65 -5.41 -8.98
C PHE A 202 -17.42 -6.66 -8.55
N THR A 203 -16.81 -7.84 -8.72
CA THR A 203 -17.43 -9.12 -8.37
C THR A 203 -16.77 -9.74 -7.14
N SER A 204 -15.81 -10.62 -7.27
CA SER A 204 -15.31 -11.45 -6.17
C SER A 204 -13.79 -11.32 -5.97
N ILE A 205 -13.33 -11.67 -4.78
CA ILE A 205 -11.91 -11.76 -4.45
C ILE A 205 -11.63 -13.13 -3.84
N THR A 206 -10.68 -13.86 -4.41
CA THR A 206 -10.20 -15.14 -3.89
C THR A 206 -8.74 -15.02 -3.48
N LEU A 207 -8.45 -15.33 -2.24
CA LEU A 207 -7.10 -15.47 -1.73
C LEU A 207 -6.79 -16.95 -1.54
N ASN A 208 -5.94 -17.51 -2.39
CA ASN A 208 -5.51 -18.89 -2.25
C ASN A 208 -4.63 -19.07 -1.02
N THR A 209 -4.36 -20.32 -0.67
CA THR A 209 -3.68 -20.74 0.56
C THR A 209 -2.47 -19.87 0.89
N ARG A 210 -2.45 -19.29 2.08
CA ARG A 210 -1.39 -18.45 2.65
C ARG A 210 -1.06 -17.16 1.88
N ALA A 211 -1.88 -16.74 0.92
CA ALA A 211 -1.75 -15.39 0.38
C ALA A 211 -1.93 -14.36 1.51
N SER A 212 -1.16 -13.28 1.48
CA SER A 212 -1.21 -12.21 2.48
C SER A 212 -1.40 -10.85 1.82
N VAL A 213 -2.19 -9.99 2.45
CA VAL A 213 -2.46 -8.63 1.99
C VAL A 213 -2.10 -7.64 3.09
N ILE A 214 -1.22 -6.68 2.80
CA ILE A 214 -1.11 -5.45 3.59
C ILE A 214 -1.97 -4.41 2.88
N GLY A 215 -3.18 -4.22 3.39
CA GLY A 215 -4.25 -3.47 2.74
C GLY A 215 -5.60 -4.14 2.94
N ARG A 216 -6.46 -4.15 1.92
CA ARG A 216 -7.86 -4.55 2.02
C ARG A 216 -8.29 -5.43 0.85
N ALA A 217 -9.28 -6.29 1.09
CA ALA A 217 -9.98 -7.08 0.09
C ALA A 217 -11.48 -6.73 0.12
N LEU A 218 -11.90 -5.85 -0.79
CA LEU A 218 -13.22 -5.22 -0.82
C LEU A 218 -13.94 -5.60 -2.11
N ALA A 219 -14.93 -6.50 -2.00
CA ALA A 219 -15.76 -6.98 -3.10
C ALA A 219 -17.13 -6.31 -3.06
N ARG A 220 -17.53 -5.64 -4.15
CA ARG A 220 -18.81 -4.90 -4.23
C ARG A 220 -20.03 -5.80 -4.27
N ASN A 221 -20.04 -6.77 -5.17
CA ASN A 221 -21.22 -7.59 -5.43
C ASN A 221 -21.03 -9.06 -5.09
N GLY A 222 -19.81 -9.55 -5.15
CA GLY A 222 -19.48 -10.95 -5.00
C GLY A 222 -18.92 -11.31 -3.62
N ALA A 223 -18.35 -12.50 -3.55
CA ALA A 223 -17.80 -13.04 -2.32
C ALA A 223 -16.31 -12.69 -2.15
N VAL A 224 -15.86 -12.68 -0.89
CA VAL A 224 -14.43 -12.81 -0.54
C VAL A 224 -14.20 -14.20 0.02
N THR A 225 -13.30 -14.96 -0.62
CA THR A 225 -12.94 -16.33 -0.22
C THR A 225 -11.51 -16.35 0.30
N LEU A 226 -11.33 -16.92 1.47
CA LEU A 226 -10.06 -16.97 2.20
C LEU A 226 -9.65 -18.42 2.50
N ASP A 227 -8.34 -18.67 2.51
CA ASP A 227 -7.73 -19.94 2.91
C ASP A 227 -6.39 -19.69 3.62
N THR A 228 -6.40 -19.77 4.94
CA THR A 228 -5.17 -19.62 5.75
C THR A 228 -4.43 -18.30 5.48
N ASN A 229 -5.16 -17.21 5.25
CA ASN A 229 -4.64 -15.94 4.83
C ASN A 229 -4.31 -15.00 6.01
N ARG A 230 -3.54 -13.96 5.71
CA ARG A 230 -3.33 -12.85 6.63
C ARG A 230 -3.60 -11.54 5.93
N LEU A 231 -4.59 -10.80 6.43
CA LEU A 231 -4.89 -9.45 5.97
C LEU A 231 -4.58 -8.45 7.09
N ASP A 232 -3.94 -7.34 6.75
CA ASP A 232 -3.50 -6.35 7.73
C ASP A 232 -3.76 -4.93 7.19
N GLY A 233 -4.84 -4.32 7.66
CA GLY A 233 -5.23 -2.94 7.39
C GLY A 233 -4.70 -1.93 8.41
N SER A 234 -4.04 -2.40 9.48
CA SER A 234 -3.66 -1.54 10.62
C SER A 234 -2.63 -0.45 10.30
N GLY A 235 -1.92 -0.59 9.16
CA GLY A 235 -0.99 0.43 8.66
C GLY A 235 -1.68 1.59 7.94
N CYS A 236 -2.96 1.45 7.62
CA CYS A 236 -3.77 2.42 6.91
C CYS A 236 -4.85 2.96 7.86
N GLY A 237 -4.49 3.86 8.76
CA GLY A 237 -5.47 4.58 9.58
C GLY A 237 -6.56 5.22 8.71
N THR A 238 -7.77 5.36 9.23
CA THR A 238 -8.83 6.13 8.56
C THR A 238 -8.34 7.55 8.33
N ASN A 239 -7.93 7.87 7.10
CA ASN A 239 -7.73 9.25 6.70
C ASN A 239 -9.12 9.90 6.58
N THR A 240 -9.70 10.24 7.71
CA THR A 240 -10.75 11.23 7.76
C THR A 240 -10.06 12.57 7.57
N THR A 241 -9.87 12.98 6.31
CA THR A 241 -9.62 14.39 6.02
C THR A 241 -10.88 15.12 6.47
N PRO A 242 -10.80 16.05 7.44
CA PRO A 242 -11.97 16.86 7.77
C PRO A 242 -12.30 17.68 6.52
N THR A 243 -13.42 17.36 5.89
CA THR A 243 -14.05 18.27 4.92
C THR A 243 -14.31 19.56 5.68
N ALA A 244 -13.63 20.63 5.28
CA ALA A 244 -13.89 21.95 5.82
C ALA A 244 -15.40 22.27 5.72
N PRO A 245 -16.04 22.78 6.78
CA PRO A 245 -17.45 23.11 6.71
C PRO A 245 -17.64 24.23 5.67
N GLY A 246 -18.37 23.91 4.60
CA GLY A 246 -18.93 24.92 3.71
C GLY A 246 -19.79 25.86 4.54
N THR A 247 -19.49 27.14 4.49
CA THR A 247 -20.32 28.21 5.05
C THR A 247 -21.72 28.14 4.48
N SER A 248 -22.68 27.68 5.30
CA SER A 248 -24.11 27.78 5.02
C SER A 248 -24.66 29.06 5.70
N PRO A 249 -25.56 29.80 5.07
CA PRO A 249 -26.06 31.04 5.61
C PRO A 249 -26.94 30.84 6.85
N ALA A 250 -26.87 31.81 7.75
CA ALA A 250 -27.56 31.87 9.03
C ALA A 250 -29.07 31.68 8.89
N GLY A 251 -29.60 30.68 9.56
CA GLY A 251 -31.05 30.48 9.80
C GLY A 251 -31.25 30.32 11.30
N SER A 252 -32.27 31.04 11.75
CA SER A 252 -32.71 31.36 13.15
C SER A 252 -32.65 30.20 14.14
N ALA A 253 -32.22 30.52 15.36
CA ALA A 253 -32.14 29.61 16.51
C ALA A 253 -33.53 29.22 17.05
N PRO A 254 -33.77 27.93 17.41
CA PRO A 254 -34.86 27.51 18.29
C PRO A 254 -34.44 27.60 19.78
N PRO A 255 -35.40 27.67 20.71
CA PRO A 255 -35.15 27.99 22.12
C PRO A 255 -34.49 26.81 22.87
N THR A 256 -33.63 27.16 23.81
CA THR A 256 -32.90 26.31 24.75
C THR A 256 -33.80 25.49 25.67
N PRO A 257 -33.60 24.15 25.81
CA PRO A 257 -34.16 23.37 26.92
C PRO A 257 -33.31 23.56 28.21
N PRO A 258 -33.91 23.34 29.41
CA PRO A 258 -33.26 23.61 30.68
C PRO A 258 -32.09 22.64 30.98
N ALA A 259 -31.08 23.20 31.67
CA ALA A 259 -29.85 22.52 32.05
C ALA A 259 -30.09 21.26 32.91
N SER A 260 -29.56 20.12 32.46
CA SER A 260 -29.44 18.91 33.24
C SER A 260 -28.12 18.91 34.05
N PRO A 261 -28.06 18.28 35.25
CA PRO A 261 -26.92 18.41 36.15
C PRO A 261 -25.62 17.84 35.56
N ALA A 262 -24.51 18.53 35.86
CA ALA A 262 -23.18 18.20 35.42
C ALA A 262 -22.80 16.72 35.63
N ALA A 263 -22.53 16.01 34.57
CA ALA A 263 -21.94 14.66 34.61
C ALA A 263 -20.48 14.78 35.06
N ARG A 264 -20.14 13.94 36.06
CA ARG A 264 -18.80 13.73 36.59
C ARG A 264 -17.82 13.38 35.46
N PRO A 265 -16.58 13.91 35.45
CA PRO A 265 -15.59 13.55 34.42
C PRO A 265 -15.34 12.05 34.38
N PRO A 266 -15.26 11.42 33.20
CA PRO A 266 -14.90 9.99 33.10
C PRO A 266 -13.48 9.79 33.65
N ALA A 267 -13.34 8.78 34.52
CA ALA A 267 -12.05 8.36 35.03
C ALA A 267 -11.10 8.05 33.86
N SER A 268 -9.90 8.60 33.91
CA SER A 268 -8.83 8.38 32.93
C SER A 268 -8.55 6.86 32.81
N VAL A 269 -8.85 6.30 31.63
CA VAL A 269 -8.44 4.95 31.30
C VAL A 269 -6.91 4.92 31.24
N PRO A 270 -6.22 4.01 31.97
CA PRO A 270 -4.77 3.98 31.97
C PRO A 270 -4.27 3.70 30.56
N ALA A 271 -3.37 4.57 30.06
CA ALA A 271 -2.72 4.41 28.78
C ALA A 271 -2.03 3.05 28.69
N VAL A 272 -2.49 2.17 27.82
CA VAL A 272 -1.84 0.89 27.55
C VAL A 272 -0.47 1.16 26.97
N THR A 273 0.55 1.11 27.79
CA THR A 273 1.96 1.26 27.38
C THR A 273 2.33 0.09 26.45
N ARG A 274 2.30 0.32 25.16
CA ARG A 274 2.65 -0.70 24.16
C ARG A 274 4.13 -0.99 24.23
N LYS A 275 4.52 -2.14 24.78
CA LYS A 275 5.90 -2.62 24.85
C LYS A 275 6.49 -2.85 23.44
N GLY A 276 7.79 -2.56 23.29
CA GLY A 276 8.54 -2.82 22.06
C GLY A 276 8.52 -4.32 21.69
N ARG A 277 8.39 -4.63 20.40
CA ARG A 277 8.38 -6.01 19.91
C ARG A 277 9.28 -6.12 18.66
N ALA A 278 10.03 -7.21 18.55
CA ALA A 278 10.83 -7.49 17.38
C ALA A 278 10.83 -8.96 17.02
N THR A 279 10.82 -9.25 15.72
CA THR A 279 10.98 -10.58 15.13
C THR A 279 12.01 -10.51 14.00
N MET A 280 12.72 -11.62 13.74
CA MET A 280 13.64 -11.71 12.61
C MET A 280 13.15 -12.80 11.66
N ARG A 281 13.09 -12.47 10.38
CA ARG A 281 12.68 -13.39 9.33
C ARG A 281 13.78 -13.55 8.29
N ARG A 282 13.82 -14.71 7.68
CA ARG A 282 14.60 -15.08 6.51
C ARG A 282 13.69 -15.01 5.29
N ALA A 283 14.13 -14.44 4.18
CA ALA A 283 13.52 -14.65 2.87
C ALA A 283 14.39 -15.63 2.09
N PRO A 284 13.87 -16.41 1.21
CA PRO A 284 12.80 -17.39 1.25
C PRO A 284 13.22 -18.73 1.91
N ARG A 285 12.31 -19.68 2.04
CA ARG A 285 12.60 -21.04 2.55
C ARG A 285 13.14 -21.89 1.40
N GLY A 286 14.43 -22.16 1.40
CA GLY A 286 15.08 -23.18 0.58
C GLY A 286 16.19 -23.82 1.39
N SER A 287 16.48 -25.09 1.18
CA SER A 287 17.49 -25.84 1.95
C SER A 287 18.91 -25.31 1.76
N CYS A 288 19.17 -24.61 0.64
CA CYS A 288 20.50 -24.12 0.24
C CYS A 288 20.41 -22.74 -0.42
N THR A 289 21.27 -21.79 -0.01
CA THR A 289 21.32 -20.45 -0.61
C THR A 289 22.74 -19.89 -0.60
N ALA A 290 23.13 -19.18 -1.66
CA ALA A 290 24.39 -18.44 -1.73
C ALA A 290 24.39 -17.15 -0.86
N GLY A 291 23.20 -16.69 -0.45
CA GLY A 291 22.99 -15.52 0.39
C GLY A 291 21.51 -15.16 0.49
N PHE A 292 21.15 -14.40 1.50
CA PHE A 292 19.77 -13.95 1.70
C PHE A 292 19.75 -12.62 2.48
N ARG A 293 18.59 -11.95 2.45
CA ARG A 293 18.35 -10.78 3.30
C ARG A 293 17.76 -11.20 4.64
N ALA A 294 18.50 -10.96 5.72
CA ALA A 294 17.97 -11.06 7.07
C ALA A 294 17.25 -9.74 7.42
N ARG A 295 15.97 -9.80 7.76
CA ARG A 295 15.13 -8.65 8.08
C ARG A 295 14.62 -8.75 9.51
N VAL A 296 14.74 -7.66 10.27
CA VAL A 296 14.12 -7.49 11.58
C VAL A 296 12.94 -6.55 11.42
N GLY A 297 11.74 -7.05 11.71
CA GLY A 297 10.51 -6.28 11.77
C GLY A 297 10.03 -6.13 13.21
N GLY A 298 9.21 -5.14 13.47
CA GLY A 298 8.64 -4.90 14.79
C GLY A 298 8.33 -3.42 15.03
N ARG A 299 7.93 -3.09 16.26
CA ARG A 299 7.58 -1.73 16.66
C ARG A 299 8.53 -1.21 17.74
N LEU A 300 8.67 0.12 17.79
CA LEU A 300 9.54 0.84 18.73
C LEU A 300 11.01 0.42 18.67
N ILE A 301 11.48 -0.05 17.50
CA ILE A 301 12.88 -0.42 17.33
C ILE A 301 13.73 0.88 17.22
N LYS A 302 14.72 0.99 18.10
CA LYS A 302 15.71 2.08 18.10
C LYS A 302 16.92 1.74 17.28
N ARG A 303 17.42 0.48 17.42
CA ARG A 303 18.68 0.04 16.81
C ARG A 303 18.71 -1.46 16.65
N VAL A 304 19.31 -1.95 15.56
CA VAL A 304 19.55 -3.36 15.31
C VAL A 304 21.02 -3.57 14.94
N VAL A 305 21.72 -4.40 15.69
CA VAL A 305 23.10 -4.80 15.41
C VAL A 305 23.08 -6.24 14.92
N PHE A 306 23.47 -6.45 13.67
CA PHE A 306 23.56 -7.78 13.07
C PHE A 306 24.97 -8.34 13.21
N ARG A 307 25.05 -9.63 13.56
CA ARG A 307 26.30 -10.41 13.62
C ARG A 307 26.12 -11.72 12.86
N MET A 308 27.14 -12.15 12.16
CA MET A 308 27.23 -13.45 11.53
C MET A 308 28.40 -14.19 12.17
N ASP A 309 28.15 -15.37 12.70
CA ASP A 309 29.14 -16.22 13.39
C ASP A 309 29.97 -15.43 14.43
N GLY A 310 29.29 -14.57 15.20
CA GLY A 310 29.89 -13.71 16.21
C GLY A 310 30.43 -12.36 15.67
N LYS A 311 30.81 -12.26 14.40
CA LYS A 311 31.38 -11.05 13.79
C LYS A 311 30.29 -10.05 13.41
N ARG A 312 30.46 -8.76 13.75
CA ARG A 312 29.50 -7.70 13.40
C ARG A 312 29.54 -7.42 11.90
N ILE A 313 28.36 -7.51 11.24
CA ILE A 313 28.19 -7.29 9.80
C ILE A 313 27.40 -6.03 9.47
N ALA A 314 26.54 -5.58 10.37
CA ALA A 314 25.80 -4.32 10.18
C ALA A 314 25.28 -3.74 11.50
N ASN A 315 25.08 -2.41 11.50
CA ASN A 315 24.41 -1.66 12.54
C ASN A 315 23.40 -0.72 11.88
N ARG A 316 22.12 -0.87 12.21
CA ARG A 316 21.01 -0.12 11.62
C ARG A 316 20.27 0.65 12.70
N THR A 317 20.12 1.97 12.51
CA THR A 317 19.38 2.87 13.42
C THR A 317 18.10 3.40 12.80
N LYS A 318 17.91 3.20 11.47
CA LYS A 318 16.71 3.57 10.71
C LYS A 318 16.15 2.34 10.01
N SER A 319 14.84 2.30 9.78
CA SER A 319 14.17 1.30 8.94
C SER A 319 14.59 1.50 7.46
N PRO A 320 14.65 0.43 6.67
CA PRO A 320 14.41 -0.98 7.00
C PRO A 320 15.61 -1.61 7.73
N PHE A 321 15.33 -2.29 8.85
CA PHE A 321 16.37 -3.00 9.61
C PHE A 321 16.71 -4.33 8.93
N GLN A 322 17.52 -4.29 7.88
CA GLN A 322 17.89 -5.45 7.09
C GLN A 322 19.39 -5.47 6.75
N VAL A 323 19.91 -6.66 6.48
CA VAL A 323 21.26 -6.88 6.02
C VAL A 323 21.29 -8.04 5.03
N PHE A 324 22.09 -7.90 3.97
CA PHE A 324 22.35 -9.02 3.07
C PHE A 324 23.45 -9.90 3.69
N VAL A 325 23.16 -11.18 3.84
CA VAL A 325 24.06 -12.16 4.48
C VAL A 325 24.57 -13.10 3.40
N ARG A 326 25.89 -13.18 3.27
CA ARG A 326 26.60 -14.18 2.45
C ARG A 326 27.54 -14.96 3.36
N GLY A 327 27.71 -16.26 3.10
CA GLY A 327 28.63 -17.11 3.81
C GLY A 327 29.40 -18.02 2.86
N SER A 328 30.50 -18.61 3.32
CA SER A 328 31.13 -19.78 2.70
C SER A 328 30.19 -20.99 2.74
N ALA A 329 30.52 -22.09 2.05
CA ALA A 329 29.76 -23.33 2.20
C ALA A 329 29.83 -23.80 3.66
N GLY A 330 28.68 -24.18 4.23
CA GLY A 330 28.60 -24.62 5.63
C GLY A 330 27.39 -24.07 6.38
N SER A 331 27.35 -24.36 7.68
CA SER A 331 26.27 -23.89 8.58
C SER A 331 26.69 -22.58 9.26
N HIS A 332 25.80 -21.59 9.22
CA HIS A 332 26.04 -20.25 9.74
C HIS A 332 24.95 -19.83 10.72
N LYS A 333 25.31 -18.90 11.62
CA LYS A 333 24.40 -18.29 12.58
C LYS A 333 24.40 -16.77 12.43
N VAL A 334 23.21 -16.20 12.11
CA VAL A 334 23.00 -14.74 12.14
C VAL A 334 22.26 -14.38 13.42
N THR A 335 22.77 -13.39 14.14
CA THR A 335 22.10 -12.81 15.31
C THR A 335 21.82 -11.34 15.07
N ALA A 336 20.67 -10.87 15.57
CA ALA A 336 20.28 -9.47 15.55
C ALA A 336 19.96 -9.02 16.98
N ARG A 337 20.81 -8.17 17.56
CA ARG A 337 20.52 -7.53 18.84
C ARG A 337 19.70 -6.28 18.62
N VAL A 338 18.46 -6.29 19.10
CA VAL A 338 17.48 -5.22 18.95
C VAL A 338 17.40 -4.43 20.25
N THR A 339 17.54 -3.10 20.17
CA THR A 339 17.21 -2.17 21.25
C THR A 339 15.98 -1.37 20.85
N PHE A 340 15.14 -1.05 21.83
CA PHE A 340 13.86 -0.38 21.61
C PHE A 340 13.92 1.10 22.03
N LYS A 341 12.96 1.88 21.58
CA LYS A 341 12.81 3.31 21.92
C LYS A 341 12.19 3.51 23.31
N ASP A 342 11.52 2.50 23.81
CA ASP A 342 10.89 2.45 25.15
C ASP A 342 11.77 1.69 26.13
N ALA A 343 11.31 1.49 27.36
CA ALA A 343 12.00 0.75 28.42
C ALA A 343 12.01 -0.78 28.18
N THR A 344 11.60 -1.27 27.00
CA THR A 344 11.64 -2.69 26.68
C THR A 344 13.07 -3.20 26.64
N ARG A 345 13.34 -4.29 27.38
CA ARG A 345 14.66 -4.91 27.44
C ARG A 345 15.14 -5.31 26.05
N ALA A 346 16.42 -5.07 25.76
CA ALA A 346 17.03 -5.45 24.48
C ALA A 346 16.87 -6.96 24.22
N LYS A 347 16.51 -7.32 22.97
CA LYS A 347 16.26 -8.70 22.56
C LYS A 347 17.27 -9.15 21.53
N THR A 348 17.81 -10.36 21.67
CA THR A 348 18.63 -11.01 20.64
C THR A 348 17.80 -12.04 19.90
N LEU A 349 17.70 -11.86 18.58
CA LEU A 349 17.04 -12.76 17.65
C LEU A 349 18.11 -13.58 16.93
N THR A 350 17.85 -14.87 16.71
CA THR A 350 18.82 -15.79 16.10
C THR A 350 18.18 -16.49 14.91
N LEU A 351 18.94 -16.62 13.83
CA LEU A 351 18.59 -17.36 12.62
C LEU A 351 19.77 -18.26 12.24
N ARG A 352 19.50 -19.53 12.02
CA ARG A 352 20.49 -20.49 11.50
C ARG A 352 20.17 -20.81 10.05
N TYR A 353 21.21 -20.94 9.21
CA TYR A 353 21.06 -21.28 7.79
C TYR A 353 22.27 -22.05 7.30
N ARG A 354 22.13 -22.70 6.15
CA ARG A 354 23.21 -23.46 5.49
C ARG A 354 23.45 -22.91 4.09
N VAL A 355 24.71 -22.72 3.74
CA VAL A 355 25.17 -22.39 2.39
C VAL A 355 25.71 -23.67 1.76
N CYS A 356 25.27 -24.00 0.56
CA CYS A 356 25.74 -25.16 -0.17
C CYS A 356 26.79 -24.80 -1.22
N ALA A 357 27.80 -25.64 -1.40
CA ALA A 357 28.87 -25.44 -2.38
C ALA A 357 28.33 -25.22 -3.81
N ALA A 358 27.33 -25.98 -4.22
CA ALA A 358 26.67 -25.83 -5.53
C ALA A 358 26.01 -24.46 -5.76
N ALA A 359 25.60 -23.74 -4.71
CA ALA A 359 25.01 -22.42 -4.83
C ALA A 359 26.04 -21.30 -5.07
N LEU A 360 27.31 -21.57 -4.83
CA LEU A 360 28.42 -20.65 -5.07
C LEU A 360 28.98 -20.75 -6.49
N LEU A 361 28.68 -21.85 -7.21
CA LEU A 361 29.22 -22.19 -8.54
C LEU A 361 28.34 -21.75 -9.71
N ARG A 362 27.23 -21.03 -9.47
CA ARG A 362 26.43 -20.47 -10.59
C ARG A 362 27.16 -19.25 -11.16
N PRO A 363 27.76 -19.34 -12.39
CA PRO A 363 28.29 -18.18 -13.06
C PRO A 363 27.12 -17.25 -13.41
N ARG A 364 27.35 -15.94 -13.34
CA ARG A 364 26.49 -14.94 -13.99
C ARG A 364 26.41 -15.35 -15.47
N ARG A 365 25.23 -15.71 -15.95
CA ARG A 365 24.99 -15.75 -17.40
C ARG A 365 25.16 -14.32 -17.91
N GLY A 366 26.29 -14.09 -18.58
CA GLY A 366 26.43 -12.97 -19.49
C GLY A 366 25.44 -13.09 -20.65
N PRO A 367 25.10 -12.00 -21.33
CA PRO A 367 24.26 -12.06 -22.53
C PRO A 367 24.93 -12.98 -23.56
N SER A 368 24.17 -13.91 -24.12
CA SER A 368 24.59 -14.75 -25.23
C SER A 368 24.94 -13.86 -26.42
N PRO A 369 26.09 -14.03 -27.11
CA PRO A 369 26.28 -13.36 -28.37
C PRO A 369 25.29 -13.95 -29.39
N PHE A 370 24.53 -13.09 -30.02
CA PHE A 370 23.79 -13.41 -31.23
C PHE A 370 24.79 -13.78 -32.33
N THR A 371 24.76 -14.97 -32.84
CA THR A 371 25.37 -15.33 -34.09
C THR A 371 24.27 -15.65 -35.09
N GLY A 372 24.30 -14.89 -36.23
CA GLY A 372 23.73 -15.23 -37.51
C GLY A 372 22.25 -14.99 -37.70
#